data_df81fbd27788b465272bb9feba1cf45a
#
_entry.id   df81fbd27788b465272bb9feba1cf45a
#
_cell.length_a   1.000
_cell.length_b   1.000
_cell.length_c   1.000
_cell.angle_alpha   90.00
_cell.angle_beta   90.00
_cell.angle_gamma   90.00
#
_symmetry.space_group_name_H-M   'P 1'
#
loop_
_entity.id
_entity.type
_entity.pdbx_description
1 polymer ?
#
loop_
_entity_poly.entity_id
_entity_poly.type
_entity_poly.pdbx_seq_one_letter_code
_entity_poly.pdbx_strand_id
1 'polypeptide(L)'
;MQRNAWINTISTLVFSAFCALLRWLQNINVFEEETGLVKAGSALNYLVALVAIGAAVALWVLCRPLERYSAPTEPEEAFADAPKGLMAVLVAAALAAAVGSVFFFFPGSSLLLRVTALLSLLSVPALMLYPYLPRWGALGAVLSLAPVLSFSVYLVAAYREYAGNPVVWSYAPLILAVAAVLYGAFQMSAYLFYRPRPVMAIYSGCLAPVFALGILMDTAAGAARLVLGAWSVGLLALSGLLILNLSEKSAADDGDMDEDYE
;
A
#
# COMPACT_ATOMS: atom_id res chain seq x y z
N MET A 1 -8.30 -6.04 -20.70
CA MET A 1 -7.79 -6.13 -19.33
C MET A 1 -6.27 -6.00 -19.23
N GLN A 2 -5.45 -6.84 -19.86
CA GLN A 2 -3.98 -6.77 -19.76
C GLN A 2 -3.40 -5.37 -20.00
N ARG A 3 -3.88 -4.64 -21.01
CA ARG A 3 -3.43 -3.26 -21.28
C ARG A 3 -3.66 -2.32 -20.10
N ASN A 4 -4.82 -2.40 -19.45
CA ASN A 4 -5.14 -1.53 -18.31
C ASN A 4 -4.29 -1.89 -17.08
N ALA A 5 -4.03 -3.19 -16.83
CA ALA A 5 -3.12 -3.63 -15.78
C ALA A 5 -1.70 -3.08 -16.00
N TRP A 6 -1.17 -3.17 -17.21
CA TRP A 6 0.13 -2.62 -17.56
C TRP A 6 0.19 -1.09 -17.41
N ILE A 7 -0.83 -0.36 -17.90
CA ILE A 7 -0.89 1.10 -17.79
C ILE A 7 -0.86 1.51 -16.31
N ASN A 8 -1.74 0.93 -15.47
CA ASN A 8 -1.78 1.27 -14.04
C ASN A 8 -0.46 0.93 -13.33
N THR A 9 0.10 -0.26 -13.59
CA THR A 9 1.37 -0.68 -12.97
C THR A 9 2.53 0.21 -13.38
N ILE A 10 2.69 0.48 -14.68
CA ILE A 10 3.78 1.33 -15.19
C ILE A 10 3.61 2.76 -14.66
N SER A 11 2.42 3.34 -14.72
CA SER A 11 2.15 4.68 -14.19
C SER A 11 2.47 4.77 -12.70
N THR A 12 2.07 3.76 -11.92
CA THR A 12 2.40 3.68 -10.49
C THR A 12 3.90 3.66 -10.27
N LEU A 13 4.64 2.83 -11.00
CA LEU A 13 6.10 2.76 -10.86
C LEU A 13 6.79 4.07 -11.25
N VAL A 14 6.32 4.73 -12.32
CA VAL A 14 6.85 6.04 -12.75
C VAL A 14 6.61 7.10 -11.67
N PHE A 15 5.37 7.20 -11.15
CA PHE A 15 5.07 8.14 -10.07
C PHE A 15 5.85 7.84 -8.80
N SER A 16 5.99 6.57 -8.44
CA SER A 16 6.77 6.14 -7.28
C SER A 16 8.26 6.51 -7.42
N ALA A 17 8.85 6.24 -8.57
CA ALA A 17 10.24 6.60 -8.84
C ALA A 17 10.45 8.13 -8.80
N PHE A 18 9.50 8.90 -9.35
CA PHE A 18 9.57 10.35 -9.34
C PHE A 18 9.42 10.91 -7.92
N CYS A 19 8.48 10.41 -7.12
CA CYS A 19 8.35 10.79 -5.71
C CYS A 19 9.58 10.41 -4.89
N ALA A 20 10.18 9.24 -5.13
CA ALA A 20 11.41 8.82 -4.47
C ALA A 20 12.59 9.73 -4.84
N LEU A 21 12.74 10.10 -6.10
CA LEU A 21 13.76 11.04 -6.56
C LEU A 21 13.61 12.41 -5.90
N LEU A 22 12.40 12.95 -5.88
CA LEU A 22 12.13 14.24 -5.22
C LEU A 22 12.40 14.17 -3.72
N ARG A 23 12.05 13.06 -3.06
CA ARG A 23 12.36 12.86 -1.64
C ARG A 23 13.85 12.78 -1.38
N TRP A 24 14.60 12.11 -2.24
CA TRP A 24 16.06 12.09 -2.17
C TRP A 24 16.66 13.49 -2.32
N LEU A 25 16.20 14.28 -3.31
CA LEU A 25 16.63 15.67 -3.49
C LEU A 25 16.27 16.54 -2.28
N GLN A 26 15.10 16.32 -1.68
CA GLN A 26 14.66 17.00 -0.46
C GLN A 26 15.61 16.70 0.71
N ASN A 27 15.97 15.43 0.90
CA ASN A 27 16.85 15.02 2.00
C ASN A 27 18.24 15.65 1.89
N ILE A 28 18.76 15.85 0.68
CA ILE A 28 20.10 16.43 0.48
C ILE A 28 20.07 17.97 0.59
N ASN A 29 19.02 18.62 0.07
CA ASN A 29 19.06 20.07 -0.15
C ASN A 29 18.33 20.88 0.91
N VAL A 30 17.31 20.28 1.57
CA VAL A 30 16.35 21.01 2.41
C VAL A 30 16.71 20.97 3.88
N PHE A 31 17.27 19.88 4.36
CA PHE A 31 17.63 19.73 5.76
C PHE A 31 19.05 20.26 6.01
N GLU A 32 19.25 20.92 7.13
CA GLU A 32 20.57 21.28 7.63
C GLU A 32 21.25 20.06 8.24
N GLU A 33 22.51 19.82 7.89
CA GLU A 33 23.25 18.64 8.36
C GLU A 33 23.43 18.61 9.88
N GLU A 34 23.64 19.80 10.49
CA GLU A 34 23.94 19.91 11.93
C GLU A 34 22.69 19.86 12.81
N THR A 35 21.60 20.50 12.38
CA THR A 35 20.40 20.68 13.21
C THR A 35 19.24 19.79 12.82
N GLY A 36 19.26 19.24 11.60
CA GLY A 36 18.13 18.52 11.01
C GLY A 36 16.91 19.41 10.73
N LEU A 37 17.04 20.73 10.90
CA LEU A 37 15.96 21.69 10.65
C LEU A 37 15.81 21.94 9.15
N VAL A 38 14.63 22.42 8.79
CA VAL A 38 14.32 22.79 7.40
C VAL A 38 14.90 24.17 7.12
N LYS A 39 15.70 24.28 6.06
CA LYS A 39 16.21 25.58 5.57
C LYS A 39 15.05 26.50 5.22
N ALA A 40 15.11 27.75 5.73
CA ALA A 40 14.07 28.74 5.49
C ALA A 40 13.85 28.99 4.00
N GLY A 41 12.61 29.08 3.56
CA GLY A 41 12.24 29.39 2.17
C GLY A 41 12.40 28.25 1.17
N SER A 42 12.62 27.01 1.61
CA SER A 42 12.74 25.86 0.69
C SER A 42 11.42 25.54 -0.01
N ALA A 43 11.31 25.92 -1.29
CA ALA A 43 10.17 25.59 -2.14
C ALA A 43 10.06 24.09 -2.42
N LEU A 44 11.14 23.33 -2.27
CA LEU A 44 11.18 21.90 -2.58
C LEU A 44 10.22 21.06 -1.71
N ASN A 45 9.97 21.49 -0.45
CA ASN A 45 8.99 20.83 0.41
C ASN A 45 7.58 20.88 -0.18
N TYR A 46 7.17 22.04 -0.66
CA TYR A 46 5.87 22.24 -1.28
C TYR A 46 5.77 21.49 -2.62
N LEU A 47 6.86 21.44 -3.38
CA LEU A 47 6.94 20.69 -4.62
C LEU A 47 6.74 19.19 -4.39
N VAL A 48 7.41 18.61 -3.39
CA VAL A 48 7.23 17.17 -3.00
C VAL A 48 5.78 16.89 -2.64
N ALA A 49 5.15 17.73 -1.83
CA ALA A 49 3.75 17.57 -1.46
C ALA A 49 2.81 17.69 -2.66
N LEU A 50 3.03 18.69 -3.51
CA LEU A 50 2.21 18.94 -4.70
C LEU A 50 2.30 17.78 -5.68
N VAL A 51 3.49 17.23 -5.91
CA VAL A 51 3.70 16.07 -6.78
C VAL A 51 3.06 14.81 -6.19
N ALA A 52 3.16 14.59 -4.89
CA ALA A 52 2.52 13.45 -4.23
C ALA A 52 0.99 13.52 -4.36
N ILE A 53 0.40 14.70 -4.16
CA ILE A 53 -1.04 14.94 -4.37
C ILE A 53 -1.40 14.75 -5.85
N GLY A 54 -0.61 15.33 -6.75
CA GLY A 54 -0.81 15.19 -8.20
C GLY A 54 -0.79 13.73 -8.66
N ALA A 55 0.17 12.93 -8.13
CA ALA A 55 0.25 11.50 -8.41
C ALA A 55 -0.98 10.74 -7.89
N ALA A 56 -1.45 11.06 -6.68
CA ALA A 56 -2.65 10.45 -6.12
C ALA A 56 -3.90 10.76 -6.96
N VAL A 57 -4.06 12.01 -7.40
CA VAL A 57 -5.16 12.43 -8.28
C VAL A 57 -5.06 11.76 -9.65
N ALA A 58 -3.86 11.72 -10.24
CA ALA A 58 -3.63 11.07 -11.53
C ALA A 58 -3.96 9.57 -11.48
N LEU A 59 -3.52 8.86 -10.43
CA LEU A 59 -3.89 7.45 -10.22
C LEU A 59 -5.39 7.26 -10.04
N TRP A 60 -6.05 8.15 -9.32
CA TRP A 60 -7.51 8.12 -9.20
C TRP A 60 -8.20 8.23 -10.56
N VAL A 61 -7.79 9.19 -11.38
CA VAL A 61 -8.31 9.38 -12.74
C VAL A 61 -8.04 8.15 -13.62
N LEU A 62 -6.85 7.53 -13.50
CA LEU A 62 -6.50 6.31 -14.24
C LEU A 62 -7.31 5.08 -13.80
N CYS A 63 -7.72 5.01 -12.53
CA CYS A 63 -8.55 3.92 -12.03
C CYS A 63 -10.05 4.09 -12.34
N ARG A 64 -10.52 5.31 -12.58
CA ARG A 64 -11.95 5.60 -12.85
C ARG A 64 -12.56 4.81 -14.01
N PRO A 65 -11.90 4.63 -15.16
CA PRO A 65 -12.44 3.80 -16.24
C PRO A 65 -12.72 2.34 -15.85
N LEU A 66 -12.12 1.86 -14.75
CA LEU A 66 -12.35 0.51 -14.25
C LEU A 66 -13.74 0.32 -13.62
N GLU A 67 -14.46 1.40 -13.30
CA GLU A 67 -15.86 1.37 -12.83
C GLU A 67 -16.82 0.75 -13.85
N ARG A 68 -16.42 0.74 -15.14
CA ARG A 68 -17.20 0.14 -16.23
C ARG A 68 -17.12 -1.38 -16.25
N TYR A 69 -16.27 -1.96 -15.44
CA TYR A 69 -16.05 -3.39 -15.37
C TYR A 69 -16.67 -3.94 -14.09
N SER A 70 -17.22 -5.14 -14.19
CA SER A 70 -17.72 -5.91 -13.06
C SER A 70 -16.55 -6.65 -12.42
N ALA A 71 -16.42 -6.58 -11.11
CA ALA A 71 -15.51 -7.44 -10.37
C ALA A 71 -16.26 -8.70 -9.92
N PRO A 72 -15.57 -9.85 -9.89
CA PRO A 72 -16.14 -11.03 -9.27
C PRO A 72 -16.59 -10.72 -7.85
N THR A 73 -17.82 -11.12 -7.51
CA THR A 73 -18.36 -10.96 -6.15
C THR A 73 -17.72 -11.91 -5.16
N GLU A 74 -17.29 -13.07 -5.67
CA GLU A 74 -16.63 -14.08 -4.85
C GLU A 74 -15.13 -13.82 -4.78
N PRO A 75 -14.56 -13.81 -3.55
CA PRO A 75 -13.13 -13.58 -3.35
C PRO A 75 -12.25 -14.63 -4.07
N GLU A 76 -12.75 -15.86 -4.21
CA GLU A 76 -12.02 -16.94 -4.90
C GLU A 76 -11.80 -16.65 -6.38
N GLU A 77 -12.78 -16.07 -7.05
CA GLU A 77 -12.69 -15.67 -8.44
C GLU A 77 -11.84 -14.41 -8.62
N ALA A 78 -11.97 -13.45 -7.69
CA ALA A 78 -11.22 -12.19 -7.74
C ALA A 78 -9.70 -12.40 -7.68
N PHE A 79 -9.25 -13.43 -6.98
CA PHE A 79 -7.83 -13.77 -6.83
C PHE A 79 -7.45 -15.10 -7.52
N ALA A 80 -8.31 -15.61 -8.41
CA ALA A 80 -8.03 -16.83 -9.19
C ALA A 80 -6.85 -16.62 -10.16
N ASP A 81 -6.31 -17.73 -10.63
CA ASP A 81 -5.34 -17.81 -11.73
C ASP A 81 -4.14 -16.87 -11.62
N ALA A 82 -3.60 -16.73 -10.41
CA ALA A 82 -2.42 -15.89 -10.17
C ALA A 82 -1.22 -16.39 -11.00
N PRO A 83 -0.67 -15.57 -11.92
CA PRO A 83 0.48 -15.96 -12.73
C PRO A 83 1.69 -16.33 -11.85
N LYS A 84 2.51 -17.29 -12.26
CA LYS A 84 3.72 -17.71 -11.52
C LYS A 84 4.65 -16.53 -11.21
N GLY A 85 4.79 -15.59 -12.14
CA GLY A 85 5.60 -14.37 -11.93
C GLY A 85 5.06 -13.50 -10.81
N LEU A 86 3.75 -13.33 -10.70
CA LEU A 86 3.11 -12.57 -9.64
C LEU A 86 3.29 -13.27 -8.28
N MET A 87 3.15 -14.60 -8.24
CA MET A 87 3.43 -15.38 -7.03
C MET A 87 4.88 -15.22 -6.58
N ALA A 88 5.84 -15.23 -7.51
CA ALA A 88 7.25 -14.98 -7.18
C ALA A 88 7.45 -13.58 -6.56
N VAL A 89 6.77 -12.55 -7.06
CA VAL A 89 6.80 -11.19 -6.50
C VAL A 89 6.22 -11.19 -5.09
N LEU A 90 5.08 -11.84 -4.85
CA LEU A 90 4.47 -11.91 -3.51
C LEU A 90 5.37 -12.63 -2.50
N VAL A 91 6.00 -13.73 -2.91
CA VAL A 91 6.96 -14.47 -2.07
C VAL A 91 8.18 -13.60 -1.75
N ALA A 92 8.76 -12.94 -2.75
CA ALA A 92 9.92 -12.05 -2.54
C ALA A 92 9.55 -10.87 -1.62
N ALA A 93 8.39 -10.26 -1.81
CA ALA A 93 7.88 -9.21 -0.94
C ALA A 93 7.66 -9.72 0.49
N ALA A 94 7.07 -10.90 0.66
CA ALA A 94 6.85 -11.52 1.96
C ALA A 94 8.17 -11.78 2.71
N LEU A 95 9.20 -12.30 2.01
CA LEU A 95 10.52 -12.50 2.58
C LEU A 95 11.18 -11.17 2.99
N ALA A 96 11.09 -10.14 2.15
CA ALA A 96 11.61 -8.81 2.48
C ALA A 96 10.86 -8.21 3.69
N ALA A 97 9.53 -8.37 3.78
CA ALA A 97 8.74 -7.96 4.93
C ALA A 97 9.15 -8.71 6.20
N ALA A 98 9.42 -10.02 6.11
CA ALA A 98 9.89 -10.82 7.24
C ALA A 98 11.25 -10.31 7.78
N VAL A 99 12.21 -10.08 6.88
CA VAL A 99 13.53 -9.52 7.24
C VAL A 99 13.35 -8.15 7.91
N GLY A 100 12.57 -7.25 7.29
CA GLY A 100 12.30 -5.93 7.87
C GLY A 100 11.65 -6.01 9.25
N SER A 101 10.71 -6.96 9.44
CA SER A 101 10.02 -7.15 10.72
C SER A 101 10.96 -7.59 11.85
N VAL A 102 11.97 -8.44 11.53
CA VAL A 102 12.98 -8.86 12.51
C VAL A 102 13.80 -7.67 13.01
N PHE A 103 14.08 -6.68 12.15
CA PHE A 103 14.84 -5.49 12.57
C PHE A 103 14.12 -4.62 13.59
N PHE A 104 12.80 -4.72 13.75
CA PHE A 104 12.07 -4.03 14.82
C PHE A 104 12.34 -4.61 16.23
N PHE A 105 12.92 -5.81 16.34
CA PHE A 105 13.26 -6.42 17.62
C PHE A 105 14.61 -6.00 18.18
N PHE A 106 15.39 -5.19 17.45
CA PHE A 106 16.71 -4.78 17.93
C PHE A 106 16.65 -4.00 19.26
N PRO A 107 17.72 -4.06 20.07
CA PRO A 107 17.79 -3.39 21.37
C PRO A 107 17.48 -1.91 21.27
N GLY A 108 16.63 -1.40 22.18
CA GLY A 108 16.19 0.00 22.22
C GLY A 108 14.82 0.24 21.60
N SER A 109 14.22 -0.72 20.91
CA SER A 109 12.85 -0.56 20.39
C SER A 109 11.81 -0.49 21.50
N SER A 110 10.81 0.40 21.35
CA SER A 110 9.67 0.53 22.26
C SER A 110 8.80 -0.74 22.26
N LEU A 111 7.99 -0.93 23.31
CA LEU A 111 7.05 -2.05 23.37
C LEU A 111 6.11 -2.07 22.16
N LEU A 112 5.64 -0.90 21.70
CA LEU A 112 4.76 -0.80 20.55
C LEU A 112 5.45 -1.27 19.26
N LEU A 113 6.73 -0.96 19.07
CA LEU A 113 7.50 -1.44 17.92
C LEU A 113 7.67 -2.96 17.96
N ARG A 114 7.88 -3.55 19.14
CA ARG A 114 7.94 -5.02 19.29
C ARG A 114 6.60 -5.69 18.98
N VAL A 115 5.48 -5.10 19.43
CA VAL A 115 4.15 -5.60 19.07
C VAL A 115 3.92 -5.47 17.56
N THR A 116 4.31 -4.35 16.96
CA THR A 116 4.28 -4.17 15.49
C THR A 116 5.09 -5.26 14.79
N ALA A 117 6.27 -5.58 15.27
CA ALA A 117 7.12 -6.63 14.71
C ALA A 117 6.43 -8.00 14.71
N LEU A 118 5.82 -8.38 15.85
CA LEU A 118 5.09 -9.64 15.95
C LEU A 118 3.90 -9.70 14.99
N LEU A 119 3.10 -8.64 14.94
CA LEU A 119 1.96 -8.55 14.03
C LEU A 119 2.41 -8.52 12.56
N SER A 120 3.52 -7.85 12.27
CA SER A 120 4.11 -7.82 10.94
C SER A 120 4.60 -9.20 10.50
N LEU A 121 5.25 -9.96 11.38
CA LEU A 121 5.62 -11.36 11.11
C LEU A 121 4.40 -12.25 10.88
N LEU A 122 3.32 -12.06 11.65
CA LEU A 122 2.05 -12.77 11.42
C LEU A 122 1.40 -12.40 10.07
N SER A 123 1.67 -11.20 9.57
CA SER A 123 1.16 -10.75 8.26
C SER A 123 1.95 -11.30 7.06
N VAL A 124 3.17 -11.83 7.27
CA VAL A 124 4.00 -12.39 6.18
C VAL A 124 3.30 -13.55 5.45
N PRO A 125 2.75 -14.58 6.14
CA PRO A 125 1.98 -15.62 5.47
C PRO A 125 0.76 -15.08 4.71
N ALA A 126 0.11 -14.04 5.24
CA ALA A 126 -1.03 -13.41 4.57
C ALA A 126 -0.61 -12.82 3.23
N LEU A 127 0.54 -12.12 3.15
CA LEU A 127 1.05 -11.56 1.91
C LEU A 127 1.46 -12.67 0.92
N MET A 128 2.20 -13.67 1.40
CA MET A 128 2.72 -14.75 0.56
C MET A 128 1.61 -15.58 -0.07
N LEU A 129 0.56 -15.88 0.71
CA LEU A 129 -0.50 -16.80 0.31
C LEU A 129 -1.80 -16.08 -0.06
N TYR A 130 -1.76 -14.76 -0.27
CA TYR A 130 -2.94 -13.94 -0.45
C TYR A 130 -3.93 -14.51 -1.49
N PRO A 131 -3.53 -14.95 -2.68
CA PRO A 131 -4.45 -15.51 -3.67
C PRO A 131 -5.15 -16.80 -3.22
N TYR A 132 -4.63 -17.48 -2.21
CA TYR A 132 -5.19 -18.73 -1.68
C TYR A 132 -6.03 -18.52 -0.40
N LEU A 133 -5.95 -17.35 0.25
CA LEU A 133 -6.69 -17.05 1.46
C LEU A 133 -8.22 -17.25 1.33
N PRO A 134 -8.86 -16.88 0.19
CA PRO A 134 -10.30 -17.11 0.02
C PRO A 134 -10.71 -18.56 0.24
N ARG A 135 -9.89 -19.52 -0.20
CA ARG A 135 -10.17 -20.96 -0.06
C ARG A 135 -10.15 -21.46 1.39
N TRP A 136 -9.59 -20.66 2.30
CA TRP A 136 -9.55 -20.99 3.73
C TRP A 136 -10.74 -20.41 4.51
N GLY A 137 -11.69 -19.78 3.83
CA GLY A 137 -12.92 -19.25 4.42
C GLY A 137 -12.63 -18.26 5.54
N ALA A 138 -13.27 -18.47 6.71
CA ALA A 138 -13.12 -17.57 7.86
C ALA A 138 -11.68 -17.43 8.35
N LEU A 139 -10.86 -18.48 8.30
CA LEU A 139 -9.45 -18.42 8.69
C LEU A 139 -8.66 -17.49 7.76
N GLY A 140 -8.88 -17.59 6.46
CA GLY A 140 -8.25 -16.70 5.48
C GLY A 140 -8.67 -15.24 5.68
N ALA A 141 -9.95 -14.99 5.93
CA ALA A 141 -10.47 -13.67 6.24
C ALA A 141 -9.80 -13.07 7.50
N VAL A 142 -9.71 -13.83 8.59
CA VAL A 142 -9.03 -13.40 9.82
C VAL A 142 -7.54 -13.14 9.57
N LEU A 143 -6.86 -14.00 8.83
CA LEU A 143 -5.44 -13.83 8.52
C LEU A 143 -5.18 -12.57 7.68
N SER A 144 -6.11 -12.19 6.80
CA SER A 144 -6.01 -10.96 6.01
C SER A 144 -6.08 -9.68 6.84
N LEU A 145 -6.59 -9.74 8.08
CA LEU A 145 -6.59 -8.60 9.01
C LEU A 145 -5.25 -8.39 9.70
N ALA A 146 -4.35 -9.39 9.70
CA ALA A 146 -3.05 -9.27 10.36
C ALA A 146 -2.24 -8.04 9.89
N PRO A 147 -2.11 -7.75 8.57
CA PRO A 147 -1.45 -6.53 8.11
C PRO A 147 -2.19 -5.26 8.53
N VAL A 148 -3.51 -5.26 8.52
CA VAL A 148 -4.31 -4.10 8.94
C VAL A 148 -4.01 -3.76 10.39
N LEU A 149 -4.02 -4.76 11.28
CA LEU A 149 -3.67 -4.58 12.69
C LEU A 149 -2.21 -4.14 12.87
N SER A 150 -1.28 -4.77 12.14
CA SER A 150 0.13 -4.43 12.20
C SER A 150 0.38 -2.98 11.87
N PHE A 151 -0.13 -2.49 10.74
CA PHE A 151 0.07 -1.10 10.32
C PHE A 151 -0.73 -0.10 11.15
N SER A 152 -1.88 -0.49 11.73
CA SER A 152 -2.60 0.35 12.68
C SER A 152 -1.78 0.59 13.96
N VAL A 153 -1.20 -0.47 14.54
CA VAL A 153 -0.33 -0.35 15.71
C VAL A 153 0.94 0.43 15.36
N TYR A 154 1.50 0.19 14.17
CA TYR A 154 2.68 0.91 13.72
C TYR A 154 2.41 2.41 13.53
N LEU A 155 1.24 2.79 13.00
CA LEU A 155 0.85 4.20 12.87
C LEU A 155 0.83 4.91 14.23
N VAL A 156 0.28 4.24 15.26
CA VAL A 156 0.28 4.76 16.64
C VAL A 156 1.69 4.84 17.19
N ALA A 157 2.52 3.81 16.95
CA ALA A 157 3.91 3.80 17.43
C ALA A 157 4.72 4.94 16.80
N ALA A 158 4.64 5.10 15.48
CA ALA A 158 5.31 6.16 14.74
C ALA A 158 4.83 7.54 15.19
N TYR A 159 3.52 7.74 15.35
CA TYR A 159 3.00 9.02 15.86
C TYR A 159 3.57 9.35 17.23
N ARG A 160 3.61 8.40 18.18
CA ARG A 160 4.17 8.62 19.52
C ARG A 160 5.65 8.95 19.50
N GLU A 161 6.41 8.31 18.62
CA GLU A 161 7.86 8.53 18.48
C GLU A 161 8.15 9.94 17.97
N TYR A 162 7.35 10.43 17.03
CA TYR A 162 7.56 11.72 16.37
C TYR A 162 6.72 12.86 16.92
N ALA A 163 5.81 12.63 17.88
CA ALA A 163 4.91 13.65 18.42
C ALA A 163 5.64 14.85 19.04
N GLY A 164 6.87 14.68 19.52
CA GLY A 164 7.72 15.76 20.05
C GLY A 164 8.62 16.44 19.02
N ASN A 165 8.63 15.97 17.77
CA ASN A 165 9.51 16.52 16.74
C ASN A 165 8.84 17.71 16.03
N PRO A 166 9.38 18.95 16.13
CA PRO A 166 8.79 20.11 15.47
C PRO A 166 8.93 20.09 13.94
N VAL A 167 9.81 19.23 13.40
CA VAL A 167 10.10 19.15 11.96
C VAL A 167 9.17 18.16 11.28
N VAL A 168 7.94 18.59 10.98
CA VAL A 168 6.91 17.74 10.36
C VAL A 168 7.39 17.09 9.06
N TRP A 169 8.13 17.79 8.22
CA TRP A 169 8.63 17.29 6.94
C TRP A 169 9.61 16.10 7.06
N SER A 170 10.19 15.88 8.24
CA SER A 170 11.09 14.74 8.46
C SER A 170 10.35 13.41 8.58
N TYR A 171 9.13 13.41 9.15
CA TYR A 171 8.37 12.18 9.43
C TYR A 171 7.02 12.07 8.72
N ALA A 172 6.46 13.17 8.22
CA ALA A 172 5.18 13.13 7.50
C ALA A 172 5.16 12.13 6.34
N PRO A 173 6.21 11.97 5.53
CA PRO A 173 6.23 10.94 4.48
C PRO A 173 6.10 9.53 5.03
N LEU A 174 6.71 9.22 6.18
CA LEU A 174 6.57 7.92 6.84
C LEU A 174 5.11 7.67 7.27
N ILE A 175 4.49 8.65 7.92
CA ILE A 175 3.09 8.54 8.35
C ILE A 175 2.16 8.33 7.16
N LEU A 176 2.37 9.07 6.06
CA LEU A 176 1.59 8.91 4.83
C LEU A 176 1.81 7.54 4.18
N ALA A 177 3.04 7.04 4.17
CA ALA A 177 3.35 5.72 3.65
C ALA A 177 2.66 4.62 4.46
N VAL A 178 2.72 4.69 5.81
CA VAL A 178 2.02 3.74 6.69
C VAL A 178 0.51 3.79 6.44
N ALA A 179 -0.06 4.99 6.38
CA ALA A 179 -1.49 5.17 6.14
C ALA A 179 -1.92 4.63 4.77
N ALA A 180 -1.13 4.84 3.71
CA ALA A 180 -1.42 4.33 2.37
C ALA A 180 -1.36 2.80 2.30
N VAL A 181 -0.34 2.18 2.91
CA VAL A 181 -0.21 0.72 2.97
C VAL A 181 -1.32 0.12 3.84
N LEU A 182 -1.64 0.73 4.98
CA LEU A 182 -2.76 0.34 5.84
C LEU A 182 -4.08 0.35 5.05
N TYR A 183 -4.35 1.45 4.35
CA TYR A 183 -5.58 1.59 3.58
C TYR A 183 -5.65 0.56 2.45
N GLY A 184 -4.53 0.32 1.74
CA GLY A 184 -4.45 -0.73 0.73
C GLY A 184 -4.70 -2.13 1.29
N ALA A 185 -4.07 -2.47 2.41
CA ALA A 185 -4.29 -3.74 3.09
C ALA A 185 -5.75 -3.91 3.56
N PHE A 186 -6.36 -2.83 4.08
CA PHE A 186 -7.77 -2.82 4.49
C PHE A 186 -8.71 -3.07 3.30
N GLN A 187 -8.52 -2.37 2.17
CA GLN A 187 -9.35 -2.56 0.99
C GLN A 187 -9.21 -3.96 0.38
N MET A 188 -8.00 -4.52 0.38
CA MET A 188 -7.78 -5.91 -0.04
C MET A 188 -8.50 -6.87 0.91
N SER A 189 -8.38 -6.69 2.24
CA SER A 189 -9.06 -7.54 3.22
C SER A 189 -10.58 -7.50 3.07
N ALA A 190 -11.17 -6.36 2.67
CA ALA A 190 -12.61 -6.22 2.47
C ALA A 190 -13.18 -7.24 1.46
N TYR A 191 -12.38 -7.69 0.48
CA TYR A 191 -12.78 -8.76 -0.44
C TYR A 191 -13.07 -10.07 0.29
N LEU A 192 -12.21 -10.46 1.25
CA LEU A 192 -12.37 -11.71 2.00
C LEU A 192 -13.55 -11.67 2.97
N PHE A 193 -14.09 -10.47 3.23
CA PHE A 193 -15.31 -10.25 4.02
C PHE A 193 -16.56 -10.03 3.13
N TYR A 194 -16.51 -10.41 1.86
CA TYR A 194 -17.61 -10.26 0.90
C TYR A 194 -18.13 -8.83 0.78
N ARG A 195 -17.23 -7.85 0.90
CA ARG A 195 -17.52 -6.42 0.70
C ARG A 195 -16.55 -5.80 -0.32
N PRO A 196 -16.57 -6.30 -1.57
CA PRO A 196 -15.65 -5.89 -2.59
C PRO A 196 -15.88 -4.42 -2.99
N ARG A 197 -14.77 -3.66 -3.06
CA ARG A 197 -14.74 -2.34 -3.68
C ARG A 197 -13.58 -2.31 -4.67
N PRO A 198 -13.78 -2.86 -5.88
CA PRO A 198 -12.69 -3.16 -6.81
C PRO A 198 -11.85 -1.94 -7.14
N VAL A 199 -12.48 -0.84 -7.54
CA VAL A 199 -11.77 0.38 -7.93
C VAL A 199 -10.97 0.96 -6.76
N MET A 200 -11.55 0.96 -5.55
CA MET A 200 -10.84 1.43 -4.35
C MET A 200 -9.68 0.53 -3.96
N ALA A 201 -9.84 -0.79 -4.08
CA ALA A 201 -8.76 -1.74 -3.80
C ALA A 201 -7.60 -1.58 -4.79
N ILE A 202 -7.90 -1.45 -6.09
CA ILE A 202 -6.90 -1.21 -7.13
C ILE A 202 -6.22 0.14 -6.91
N TYR A 203 -6.99 1.21 -6.70
CA TYR A 203 -6.45 2.54 -6.45
C TYR A 203 -5.53 2.58 -5.23
N SER A 204 -5.98 2.05 -4.09
CA SER A 204 -5.19 2.05 -2.86
C SER A 204 -3.92 1.19 -2.98
N GLY A 205 -4.00 0.07 -3.69
CA GLY A 205 -2.84 -0.76 -3.97
C GLY A 205 -1.84 -0.10 -4.92
N CYS A 206 -2.29 0.75 -5.85
CA CYS A 206 -1.42 1.59 -6.68
C CYS A 206 -0.88 2.80 -5.91
N LEU A 207 -1.63 3.35 -4.95
CA LEU A 207 -1.23 4.51 -4.15
C LEU A 207 -0.13 4.15 -3.14
N ALA A 208 -0.19 2.97 -2.54
CA ALA A 208 0.77 2.52 -1.53
C ALA A 208 2.24 2.63 -1.99
N PRO A 209 2.66 2.17 -3.18
CA PRO A 209 4.03 2.32 -3.67
C PRO A 209 4.46 3.77 -3.84
N VAL A 210 3.57 4.69 -4.23
CA VAL A 210 3.91 6.10 -4.44
C VAL A 210 4.46 6.73 -3.17
N PHE A 211 3.84 6.43 -2.02
CA PHE A 211 4.31 6.93 -0.74
C PHE A 211 5.41 6.05 -0.13
N ALA A 212 5.26 4.71 -0.18
CA ALA A 212 6.18 3.80 0.49
C ALA A 212 7.56 3.73 -0.18
N LEU A 213 7.66 3.84 -1.52
CA LEU A 213 8.97 3.85 -2.17
C LEU A 213 9.70 5.18 -1.95
N GLY A 214 8.98 6.29 -1.73
CA GLY A 214 9.59 7.55 -1.34
C GLY A 214 10.40 7.46 -0.05
N ILE A 215 9.90 6.75 0.96
CA ILE A 215 10.60 6.60 2.25
C ILE A 215 11.82 5.68 2.19
N LEU A 216 12.05 4.93 1.11
CA LEU A 216 13.29 4.16 0.96
C LEU A 216 14.53 5.07 0.97
N MET A 217 14.35 6.34 0.63
CA MET A 217 15.40 7.36 0.66
C MET A 217 15.59 7.99 2.05
N ASP A 218 14.75 7.66 3.04
CA ASP A 218 14.82 8.22 4.38
C ASP A 218 15.68 7.35 5.29
N THR A 219 16.80 7.86 5.76
CA THR A 219 17.69 7.14 6.69
C THR A 219 17.01 6.90 8.05
N ALA A 220 16.15 7.82 8.49
CA ALA A 220 15.43 7.73 9.75
C ALA A 220 14.37 6.62 9.80
N ALA A 221 13.85 6.19 8.63
CA ALA A 221 12.78 5.19 8.58
C ALA A 221 13.24 3.76 8.95
N GLY A 222 14.54 3.49 9.04
CA GLY A 222 15.08 2.23 9.54
C GLY A 222 14.46 0.97 8.93
N ALA A 223 14.03 0.05 9.80
CA ALA A 223 13.37 -1.22 9.43
C ALA A 223 12.04 -1.02 8.68
N ALA A 224 11.34 0.08 8.95
CA ALA A 224 10.05 0.40 8.31
C ALA A 224 10.14 0.45 6.79
N ARG A 225 11.27 0.90 6.24
CA ARG A 225 11.50 0.97 4.79
C ARG A 225 11.29 -0.37 4.12
N LEU A 226 11.87 -1.44 4.69
CA LEU A 226 11.76 -2.78 4.13
C LEU A 226 10.33 -3.31 4.22
N VAL A 227 9.69 -3.14 5.38
CA VAL A 227 8.32 -3.64 5.58
C VAL A 227 7.32 -2.91 4.69
N LEU A 228 7.34 -1.57 4.69
CA LEU A 228 6.42 -0.77 3.89
C LEU A 228 6.67 -0.91 2.39
N GLY A 229 7.95 -0.93 1.97
CA GLY A 229 8.33 -1.18 0.58
C GLY A 229 7.85 -2.55 0.10
N ALA A 230 8.08 -3.60 0.88
CA ALA A 230 7.64 -4.95 0.57
C ALA A 230 6.11 -5.06 0.45
N TRP A 231 5.37 -4.54 1.42
CA TRP A 231 3.92 -4.52 1.38
C TRP A 231 3.36 -3.71 0.22
N SER A 232 3.98 -2.58 -0.10
CA SER A 232 3.54 -1.75 -1.23
C SER A 232 3.71 -2.47 -2.58
N VAL A 233 4.82 -3.19 -2.76
CA VAL A 233 5.03 -4.03 -3.95
C VAL A 233 4.01 -5.17 -4.01
N GLY A 234 3.74 -5.82 -2.88
CA GLY A 234 2.70 -6.85 -2.79
C GLY A 234 1.30 -6.33 -3.12
N LEU A 235 0.93 -5.17 -2.58
CA LEU A 235 -0.36 -4.53 -2.88
C LEU A 235 -0.49 -4.14 -4.35
N LEU A 236 0.59 -3.65 -4.97
CA LEU A 236 0.61 -3.37 -6.41
C LEU A 236 0.41 -4.65 -7.23
N ALA A 237 1.07 -5.74 -6.85
CA ALA A 237 0.92 -7.04 -7.49
C ALA A 237 -0.53 -7.56 -7.37
N LEU A 238 -1.14 -7.47 -6.18
CA LEU A 238 -2.53 -7.85 -5.97
C LEU A 238 -3.51 -6.97 -6.75
N SER A 239 -3.25 -5.67 -6.84
CA SER A 239 -4.04 -4.76 -7.70
C SER A 239 -3.97 -5.15 -9.17
N GLY A 240 -2.79 -5.53 -9.64
CA GLY A 240 -2.62 -6.06 -11.01
C GLY A 240 -3.42 -7.33 -11.24
N LEU A 241 -3.45 -8.25 -10.26
CA LEU A 241 -4.26 -9.47 -10.33
C LEU A 241 -5.75 -9.16 -10.40
N LEU A 242 -6.23 -8.25 -9.55
CA LEU A 242 -7.63 -7.82 -9.58
C LEU A 242 -8.01 -7.24 -10.94
N ILE A 243 -7.16 -6.40 -11.55
CA ILE A 243 -7.45 -5.84 -12.89
C ILE A 243 -7.52 -6.95 -13.95
N LEU A 244 -6.69 -7.98 -13.85
CA LEU A 244 -6.71 -9.11 -14.80
C LEU A 244 -8.00 -9.92 -14.71
N ASN A 245 -8.59 -10.00 -13.51
CA ASN A 245 -9.79 -10.78 -13.23
C ASN A 245 -11.10 -9.96 -13.31
N LEU A 246 -11.04 -8.66 -13.71
CA LEU A 246 -12.23 -7.89 -14.02
C LEU A 246 -12.88 -8.42 -15.31
N SER A 247 -14.21 -8.46 -15.36
CA SER A 247 -15.01 -8.80 -16.54
C SER A 247 -15.76 -7.57 -17.08
N GLU A 248 -16.11 -7.55 -18.35
CA GLU A 248 -16.98 -6.51 -18.88
C GLU A 248 -18.39 -6.67 -18.28
N LYS A 249 -18.99 -5.58 -17.78
CA LYS A 249 -20.39 -5.59 -17.33
C LYS A 249 -21.26 -6.02 -18.51
N SER A 250 -22.08 -7.04 -18.30
CA SER A 250 -23.10 -7.42 -19.27
C SER A 250 -24.20 -6.35 -19.27
N ALA A 251 -24.70 -5.98 -20.43
CA ALA A 251 -25.81 -5.01 -20.56
C ALA A 251 -27.12 -5.47 -19.86
N ALA A 252 -27.16 -6.71 -19.39
CA ALA A 252 -28.28 -7.26 -18.62
C ALA A 252 -28.25 -6.84 -17.12
N ASP A 253 -27.10 -6.41 -16.60
CA ASP A 253 -26.92 -6.08 -15.18
C ASP A 253 -27.45 -4.67 -14.83
N ASP A 254 -27.65 -3.80 -15.84
CA ASP A 254 -28.20 -2.45 -15.65
C ASP A 254 -29.75 -2.43 -15.57
N GLY A 255 -30.43 -3.54 -15.89
CA GLY A 255 -31.90 -3.65 -15.91
C GLY A 255 -32.53 -4.02 -14.57
N ASP A 256 -31.82 -4.70 -13.68
CA ASP A 256 -32.40 -5.24 -12.42
C ASP A 256 -32.40 -4.23 -11.25
N MET A 257 -31.76 -3.07 -11.39
CA MET A 257 -31.70 -2.08 -10.29
C MET A 257 -32.91 -1.14 -10.23
N ASP A 258 -33.74 -1.10 -11.23
CA ASP A 258 -34.91 -0.19 -11.28
C ASP A 258 -36.21 -0.84 -10.79
N GLU A 259 -36.24 -2.17 -10.54
CA GLU A 259 -37.50 -2.86 -10.13
C GLU A 259 -37.69 -2.97 -8.61
N ASP A 260 -36.70 -2.68 -7.78
CA ASP A 260 -36.79 -2.84 -6.29
C ASP A 260 -37.29 -1.56 -5.56
N TYR A 261 -37.77 -0.54 -6.26
CA TYR A 261 -38.25 0.74 -5.66
C TYR A 261 -39.71 1.11 -6.01
N GLU A 262 -40.57 0.14 -6.35
CA GLU A 262 -42.03 0.39 -6.40
C GLU A 262 -42.77 -0.23 -5.22
#